data_ce60b3d12b3457fbffb396ca89adb6ac
#
_entry.id   ce60b3d12b3457fbffb396ca89adb6ac
#
_cell.length_a   1.000
_cell.length_b   1.000
_cell.length_c   1.000
_cell.angle_alpha   90.00
_cell.angle_beta   90.00
_cell.angle_gamma   90.00
#
_symmetry.space_group_name_H-M   'P 1'
#
loop_
_entity.id
_entity.type
_entity.pdbx_description
1 polymer ?
#
loop_
_entity_poly.entity_id
_entity_poly.type
_entity_poly.pdbx_seq_one_letter_code
_entity_poly.pdbx_strand_id
1 'polypeptide(L)'
;MIKKKLLERSIGQLVNLGKKKGYLTYDEINHFISDEIINVQDLDTIFEQLDSKKISVLETKEVSLWEKEKKKQTSSTTQPVDDPVKMYLKQMGQIPLLSREEEISLAKKIEDAEELLRDEVFTTGVAKDKFLDIARQIAKEVLNPDDFVKGEIKSKEKETKRIKKLYSKLVRTKKIESQKIILKEFNFTIVIIEQIISQVKRIVRDAEKKKRSLDKIKGGGKKKDAERRKLKKEIRVFANQLGFKNEEIKPRTKLILEKSRLYNHAKSTLVEANLRLVVSIAKKYVNRGLSIFFCPNQFRI
;
A
#
# COMPACT_ATOMS: atom_id res chain seq x y z
N MET A 1 44.95 -1.01 -15.00
CA MET A 1 45.01 -1.42 -16.42
C MET A 1 44.78 -2.92 -16.62
N ILE A 2 45.33 -3.80 -15.80
CA ILE A 2 45.26 -5.28 -15.98
C ILE A 2 43.85 -5.83 -15.85
N LYS A 3 43.06 -5.38 -14.86
CA LYS A 3 41.66 -5.82 -14.64
C LYS A 3 40.72 -5.52 -15.85
N LYS A 4 40.85 -4.36 -16.47
CA LYS A 4 40.02 -3.99 -17.64
C LYS A 4 40.30 -4.86 -18.86
N LYS A 5 41.56 -5.20 -19.12
CA LYS A 5 41.95 -6.15 -20.19
C LYS A 5 41.48 -7.57 -19.94
N LEU A 6 41.46 -8.03 -18.67
CA LEU A 6 40.93 -9.34 -18.30
C LEU A 6 39.42 -9.39 -18.51
N LEU A 7 38.67 -8.34 -18.09
CA LEU A 7 37.23 -8.24 -18.29
C LEU A 7 36.87 -8.25 -19.78
N GLU A 8 37.54 -7.45 -20.61
CA GLU A 8 37.31 -7.41 -22.06
C GLU A 8 37.58 -8.77 -22.73
N ARG A 9 38.59 -9.52 -22.24
CA ARG A 9 38.91 -10.86 -22.76
C ARG A 9 37.85 -11.89 -22.38
N SER A 10 37.35 -11.87 -21.13
CA SER A 10 36.27 -12.72 -20.66
C SER A 10 34.95 -12.42 -21.42
N ILE A 11 34.63 -11.16 -21.62
CA ILE A 11 33.48 -10.75 -22.43
C ILE A 11 33.60 -11.27 -23.86
N GLY A 12 34.75 -11.13 -24.48
CA GLY A 12 34.98 -11.61 -25.85
C GLY A 12 34.79 -13.13 -25.97
N GLN A 13 35.24 -13.90 -24.99
CA GLN A 13 35.05 -15.35 -24.95
C GLN A 13 33.58 -15.74 -24.75
N LEU A 14 32.86 -15.09 -23.83
CA LEU A 14 31.44 -15.29 -23.58
C LEU A 14 30.59 -14.93 -24.83
N VAL A 15 30.87 -13.81 -25.48
CA VAL A 15 30.18 -13.42 -26.71
C VAL A 15 30.40 -14.43 -27.83
N ASN A 16 31.64 -14.96 -28.00
CA ASN A 16 31.92 -15.98 -29.01
C ASN A 16 31.19 -17.29 -28.72
N LEU A 17 31.15 -17.72 -27.45
CA LEU A 17 30.43 -18.92 -27.02
C LEU A 17 28.90 -18.75 -27.23
N GLY A 18 28.35 -17.59 -26.80
CA GLY A 18 26.95 -17.29 -26.92
C GLY A 18 26.48 -17.16 -28.38
N LYS A 19 27.32 -16.60 -29.27
CA LYS A 19 27.02 -16.57 -30.71
C LYS A 19 26.96 -17.95 -31.35
N LYS A 20 27.79 -18.89 -30.91
CA LYS A 20 27.77 -20.27 -31.42
C LYS A 20 26.54 -21.06 -30.96
N LYS A 21 26.17 -20.92 -29.70
CA LYS A 21 25.05 -21.67 -29.07
C LYS A 21 23.69 -20.95 -29.21
N GLY A 22 23.71 -19.64 -29.33
CA GLY A 22 22.51 -18.78 -29.31
C GLY A 22 22.02 -18.46 -27.89
N TYR A 23 22.63 -19.03 -26.85
CA TYR A 23 22.37 -18.78 -25.44
C TYR A 23 23.63 -19.04 -24.61
N LEU A 24 23.61 -18.54 -23.36
CA LEU A 24 24.60 -18.86 -22.33
C LEU A 24 23.87 -19.26 -21.06
N THR A 25 24.48 -20.15 -20.25
CA THR A 25 23.96 -20.43 -18.91
C THR A 25 24.67 -19.58 -17.85
N TYR A 26 24.02 -19.37 -16.70
CA TYR A 26 24.66 -18.69 -15.57
C TYR A 26 25.91 -19.41 -15.10
N ASP A 27 25.93 -20.76 -15.15
CA ASP A 27 27.09 -21.57 -14.79
C ASP A 27 28.25 -21.32 -15.76
N GLU A 28 27.98 -21.20 -17.06
CA GLU A 28 29.01 -20.87 -18.06
C GLU A 28 29.54 -19.45 -17.85
N ILE A 29 28.69 -18.48 -17.54
CA ILE A 29 29.13 -17.10 -17.24
C ILE A 29 30.02 -17.10 -16.00
N ASN A 30 29.61 -17.77 -14.93
CA ASN A 30 30.36 -17.85 -13.68
C ASN A 30 31.71 -18.58 -13.88
N HIS A 31 31.79 -19.56 -14.76
CA HIS A 31 33.03 -20.26 -15.06
C HIS A 31 34.09 -19.39 -15.78
N PHE A 32 33.63 -18.45 -16.63
CA PHE A 32 34.50 -17.52 -17.35
C PHE A 32 34.82 -16.24 -16.59
N ILE A 33 34.10 -15.95 -15.52
CA ILE A 33 34.36 -14.82 -14.62
C ILE A 33 35.22 -15.35 -13.48
N SER A 34 36.48 -14.92 -13.42
CA SER A 34 37.36 -15.24 -12.28
C SER A 34 36.90 -14.50 -11.02
N ASP A 35 37.07 -15.11 -9.83
CA ASP A 35 36.69 -14.54 -8.53
C ASP A 35 37.28 -13.14 -8.23
N GLU A 36 38.28 -12.71 -9.00
CA GLU A 36 38.90 -11.39 -8.91
C GLU A 36 38.06 -10.25 -9.57
N ILE A 37 37.00 -10.57 -10.34
CA ILE A 37 36.17 -9.63 -11.11
C ILE A 37 34.79 -9.43 -10.46
N ILE A 38 34.65 -9.61 -9.14
CA ILE A 38 33.37 -9.49 -8.46
C ILE A 38 33.11 -8.02 -8.09
N ASN A 39 32.89 -7.17 -9.08
CA ASN A 39 32.25 -5.88 -8.85
C ASN A 39 30.88 -5.87 -9.56
N VAL A 40 29.82 -5.43 -8.87
CA VAL A 40 28.45 -5.38 -9.42
C VAL A 40 28.42 -4.60 -10.75
N GLN A 41 29.24 -3.56 -10.88
CA GLN A 41 29.35 -2.74 -12.08
C GLN A 41 29.97 -3.49 -13.28
N ASP A 42 30.90 -4.40 -13.02
CA ASP A 42 31.55 -5.20 -14.06
C ASP A 42 30.59 -6.27 -14.60
N LEU A 43 29.77 -6.86 -13.72
CA LEU A 43 28.70 -7.79 -14.10
C LEU A 43 27.64 -7.10 -14.96
N ASP A 44 27.24 -5.88 -14.61
CA ASP A 44 26.30 -5.10 -15.39
C ASP A 44 26.82 -4.86 -16.82
N THR A 45 28.09 -4.54 -16.95
CA THR A 45 28.74 -4.33 -18.26
C THR A 45 28.75 -5.61 -19.10
N ILE A 46 28.96 -6.78 -18.48
CA ILE A 46 28.92 -8.09 -19.17
C ILE A 46 27.50 -8.34 -19.71
N PHE A 47 26.47 -8.18 -18.87
CA PHE A 47 25.09 -8.43 -19.26
C PHE A 47 24.62 -7.44 -20.34
N GLU A 48 24.98 -6.16 -20.28
CA GLU A 48 24.68 -5.17 -21.32
C GLU A 48 25.29 -5.55 -22.67
N GLN A 49 26.51 -6.06 -22.67
CA GLN A 49 27.16 -6.49 -23.92
C GLN A 49 26.55 -7.78 -24.48
N LEU A 50 26.16 -8.73 -23.65
CA LEU A 50 25.46 -9.94 -24.10
C LEU A 50 24.09 -9.62 -24.68
N ASP A 51 23.33 -8.69 -24.04
CA ASP A 51 22.04 -8.24 -24.52
C ASP A 51 22.13 -7.46 -25.85
N SER A 52 23.14 -6.59 -25.97
CA SER A 52 23.42 -5.87 -27.25
C SER A 52 23.69 -6.80 -28.42
N LYS A 53 24.21 -8.03 -28.15
CA LYS A 53 24.48 -9.06 -29.16
C LYS A 53 23.34 -10.08 -29.28
N LYS A 54 22.19 -9.86 -28.60
CA LYS A 54 21.01 -10.74 -28.60
C LYS A 54 21.30 -12.18 -28.15
N ILE A 55 22.19 -12.34 -27.17
CA ILE A 55 22.53 -13.63 -26.58
C ILE A 55 21.66 -13.79 -25.33
N SER A 56 20.79 -14.79 -25.30
CA SER A 56 19.93 -15.08 -24.15
C SER A 56 20.71 -15.77 -23.03
N VAL A 57 20.52 -15.35 -21.79
CA VAL A 57 21.08 -16.00 -20.61
C VAL A 57 19.99 -16.82 -19.94
N LEU A 58 20.24 -18.12 -19.71
CA LEU A 58 19.26 -19.10 -19.25
C LEU A 58 19.77 -19.85 -18.01
N GLU A 59 18.87 -20.37 -17.18
CA GLU A 59 19.24 -21.37 -16.18
C GLU A 59 19.48 -22.72 -16.84
N THR A 60 20.40 -23.52 -16.28
CA THR A 60 20.77 -24.85 -16.80
C THR A 60 19.54 -25.76 -16.94
N LYS A 61 18.51 -25.57 -16.10
CA LYS A 61 17.24 -26.29 -16.15
C LYS A 61 16.33 -25.86 -17.30
N GLU A 62 16.45 -24.63 -17.79
CA GLU A 62 15.61 -24.05 -18.83
C GLU A 62 16.11 -24.32 -20.24
N VAL A 63 17.37 -24.72 -20.39
CA VAL A 63 18.00 -25.02 -21.68
C VAL A 63 17.19 -26.06 -22.48
N SER A 64 16.72 -27.12 -21.84
CA SER A 64 15.95 -28.18 -22.50
C SER A 64 14.57 -27.70 -23.00
N LEU A 65 13.97 -26.72 -22.33
CA LEU A 65 12.71 -26.11 -22.74
C LEU A 65 12.96 -25.12 -23.89
N TRP A 66 13.99 -24.29 -23.79
CA TRP A 66 14.37 -23.33 -24.82
C TRP A 66 14.74 -24.01 -26.15
N GLU A 67 15.51 -25.12 -26.10
CA GLU A 67 15.84 -25.89 -27.31
C GLU A 67 14.60 -26.53 -27.97
N LYS A 68 13.63 -26.98 -27.17
CA LYS A 68 12.34 -27.50 -27.67
C LYS A 68 11.49 -26.39 -28.30
N GLU A 69 11.49 -25.20 -27.74
CA GLU A 69 10.77 -24.04 -28.29
C GLU A 69 11.41 -23.55 -29.58
N LYS A 70 12.72 -23.47 -29.65
CA LYS A 70 13.45 -23.10 -30.87
C LYS A 70 13.22 -24.08 -32.02
N LYS A 71 13.14 -25.38 -31.73
CA LYS A 71 12.76 -26.40 -32.73
C LYS A 71 11.30 -26.32 -33.17
N LYS A 72 10.39 -25.79 -32.34
CA LYS A 72 8.98 -25.56 -32.72
C LYS A 72 8.81 -24.28 -33.55
N GLN A 73 9.64 -23.25 -33.37
CA GLN A 73 9.57 -21.99 -34.11
C GLN A 73 9.98 -22.12 -35.60
N THR A 74 10.66 -23.19 -35.98
CA THR A 74 10.98 -23.48 -37.39
C THR A 74 9.83 -24.10 -38.17
N SER A 75 8.69 -24.43 -37.52
CA SER A 75 7.56 -25.16 -38.15
C SER A 75 6.18 -24.53 -38.01
N SER A 76 6.04 -23.29 -37.46
CA SER A 76 4.73 -22.64 -37.39
C SER A 76 4.86 -21.11 -37.39
N THR A 77 4.29 -20.50 -38.44
CA THR A 77 3.92 -19.08 -38.53
C THR A 77 2.76 -18.78 -37.57
N THR A 78 3.00 -18.88 -36.27
CA THR A 78 2.09 -18.33 -35.25
C THR A 78 2.81 -17.15 -34.63
N GLN A 79 2.18 -15.97 -34.71
CA GLN A 79 2.65 -14.75 -34.03
C GLN A 79 2.96 -15.12 -32.57
N PRO A 80 4.11 -14.67 -32.02
CA PRO A 80 4.42 -14.90 -30.63
C PRO A 80 3.29 -14.27 -29.82
N VAL A 81 2.60 -15.07 -29.04
CA VAL A 81 1.69 -14.57 -28.01
C VAL A 81 2.59 -13.76 -27.08
N ASP A 82 2.53 -12.44 -27.23
CA ASP A 82 3.30 -11.52 -26.40
C ASP A 82 2.96 -11.86 -24.94
N ASP A 83 3.96 -12.26 -24.18
CA ASP A 83 3.87 -12.51 -22.75
C ASP A 83 3.15 -11.31 -22.10
N PRO A 84 1.98 -11.50 -21.47
CA PRO A 84 1.21 -10.42 -20.86
C PRO A 84 2.05 -9.54 -19.93
N VAL A 85 3.06 -10.13 -19.30
CA VAL A 85 4.01 -9.42 -18.43
C VAL A 85 4.91 -8.50 -19.24
N LYS A 86 5.44 -8.97 -20.38
CA LYS A 86 6.26 -8.13 -21.28
C LYS A 86 5.45 -6.99 -21.87
N MET A 87 4.19 -7.24 -22.24
CA MET A 87 3.29 -6.20 -22.76
C MET A 87 2.96 -5.18 -21.68
N TYR A 88 2.68 -5.61 -20.43
CA TYR A 88 2.47 -4.72 -19.30
C TYR A 88 3.71 -3.86 -19.00
N LEU A 89 4.90 -4.47 -18.96
CA LEU A 89 6.17 -3.77 -18.74
C LEU A 89 6.48 -2.76 -19.85
N LYS A 90 6.14 -3.09 -21.11
CA LYS A 90 6.30 -2.19 -22.27
C LYS A 90 5.37 -0.99 -22.16
N GLN A 91 4.09 -1.20 -21.83
CA GLN A 91 3.10 -0.13 -21.66
C GLN A 91 3.45 0.79 -20.49
N MET A 92 3.81 0.21 -19.32
CA MET A 92 4.17 0.99 -18.14
C MET A 92 5.49 1.75 -18.31
N GLY A 93 6.44 1.22 -19.10
CA GLY A 93 7.72 1.90 -19.38
C GLY A 93 7.61 3.12 -20.30
N GLN A 94 6.44 3.37 -20.91
CA GLN A 94 6.20 4.55 -21.75
C GLN A 94 5.71 5.76 -20.96
N ILE A 95 5.29 5.56 -19.70
CA ILE A 95 4.76 6.63 -18.86
C ILE A 95 5.93 7.27 -18.10
N PRO A 96 6.11 8.62 -18.19
CA PRO A 96 7.20 9.29 -17.50
C PRO A 96 7.12 9.09 -15.99
N LEU A 97 8.26 9.01 -15.34
CA LEU A 97 8.37 9.00 -13.87
C LEU A 97 8.02 10.40 -13.35
N LEU A 98 7.55 10.46 -12.10
CA LEU A 98 7.30 11.74 -11.44
C LEU A 98 8.60 12.50 -11.25
N SER A 99 8.55 13.81 -11.45
CA SER A 99 9.60 14.71 -11.01
C SER A 99 9.56 14.88 -9.48
N ARG A 100 10.65 15.36 -8.91
CA ARG A 100 10.72 15.63 -7.47
C ARG A 100 9.67 16.64 -7.00
N GLU A 101 9.38 17.65 -7.82
CA GLU A 101 8.35 18.65 -7.53
C GLU A 101 6.96 18.02 -7.52
N GLU A 102 6.67 17.12 -8.46
CA GLU A 102 5.40 16.39 -8.51
C GLU A 102 5.23 15.46 -7.31
N GLU A 103 6.28 14.75 -6.89
CA GLU A 103 6.27 13.92 -5.68
C GLU A 103 5.95 14.74 -4.43
N ILE A 104 6.61 15.89 -4.25
CA ILE A 104 6.37 16.80 -3.13
C ILE A 104 4.93 17.35 -3.19
N SER A 105 4.45 17.70 -4.37
CA SER A 105 3.07 18.18 -4.56
C SER A 105 2.05 17.11 -4.18
N LEU A 106 2.26 15.86 -4.60
CA LEU A 106 1.39 14.73 -4.24
C LEU A 106 1.44 14.42 -2.75
N ALA A 107 2.63 14.43 -2.14
CA ALA A 107 2.78 14.22 -0.70
C ALA A 107 2.00 15.28 0.10
N LYS A 108 2.08 16.56 -0.28
CA LYS A 108 1.29 17.63 0.34
C LYS A 108 -0.21 17.42 0.17
N LYS A 109 -0.66 17.02 -1.03
CA LYS A 109 -2.09 16.71 -1.27
C LYS A 109 -2.60 15.56 -0.40
N ILE A 110 -1.74 14.55 -0.14
CA ILE A 110 -2.09 13.45 0.77
C ILE A 110 -2.19 13.96 2.20
N GLU A 111 -1.24 14.78 2.64
CA GLU A 111 -1.23 15.35 3.98
C GLU A 111 -2.45 16.23 4.22
N ASP A 112 -2.77 17.14 3.29
CA ASP A 112 -3.96 18.00 3.36
C ASP A 112 -5.26 17.18 3.39
N ALA A 113 -5.34 16.13 2.56
CA ALA A 113 -6.51 15.24 2.52
C ALA A 113 -6.62 14.40 3.81
N GLU A 114 -5.49 13.95 4.38
CA GLU A 114 -5.44 13.27 5.68
C GLU A 114 -5.93 14.18 6.80
N GLU A 115 -5.48 15.44 6.83
CA GLU A 115 -5.90 16.40 7.86
C GLU A 115 -7.40 16.69 7.80
N LEU A 116 -7.92 16.96 6.60
CA LEU A 116 -9.36 17.17 6.39
C LEU A 116 -10.18 15.95 6.81
N LEU A 117 -9.69 14.74 6.53
CA LEU A 117 -10.35 13.49 6.93
C LEU A 117 -10.36 13.33 8.46
N ARG A 118 -9.21 13.58 9.10
CA ARG A 118 -9.08 13.52 10.58
C ARG A 118 -10.03 14.49 11.25
N ASP A 119 -10.13 15.70 10.74
CA ASP A 119 -11.00 16.74 11.29
C ASP A 119 -12.47 16.33 11.29
N GLU A 120 -12.95 15.69 10.23
CA GLU A 120 -14.32 15.21 10.18
C GLU A 120 -14.53 13.96 11.07
N VAL A 121 -13.60 13.01 11.06
CA VAL A 121 -13.68 11.80 11.89
C VAL A 121 -13.68 12.14 13.38
N PHE A 122 -12.90 13.14 13.81
CA PHE A 122 -12.80 13.54 15.21
C PHE A 122 -14.06 14.23 15.75
N THR A 123 -15.00 14.58 14.90
CA THR A 123 -16.34 15.01 15.36
C THR A 123 -17.21 13.86 15.87
N THR A 124 -16.81 12.61 15.58
CA THR A 124 -17.62 11.44 15.94
C THR A 124 -17.35 10.95 17.36
N GLY A 125 -18.41 10.49 18.05
CA GLY A 125 -18.28 9.84 19.35
C GLY A 125 -17.43 8.57 19.28
N VAL A 126 -17.52 7.84 18.14
CA VAL A 126 -16.74 6.62 17.89
C VAL A 126 -15.24 6.90 17.93
N ALA A 127 -14.77 8.03 17.42
CA ALA A 127 -13.36 8.43 17.48
C ALA A 127 -12.91 8.61 18.93
N LYS A 128 -13.69 9.33 19.73
CA LYS A 128 -13.40 9.51 21.16
C LYS A 128 -13.29 8.17 21.88
N ASP A 129 -14.28 7.29 21.71
CA ASP A 129 -14.32 6.00 22.39
C ASP A 129 -13.14 5.10 22.00
N LYS A 130 -12.80 5.04 20.70
CA LYS A 130 -11.68 4.27 20.18
C LYS A 130 -10.33 4.79 20.72
N PHE A 131 -10.14 6.11 20.74
CA PHE A 131 -8.92 6.72 21.27
C PHE A 131 -8.77 6.49 22.77
N LEU A 132 -9.87 6.59 23.53
CA LEU A 132 -9.87 6.28 24.97
C LEU A 132 -9.55 4.81 25.22
N ASP A 133 -10.06 3.89 24.40
CA ASP A 133 -9.78 2.47 24.53
C ASP A 133 -8.31 2.15 24.29
N ILE A 134 -7.74 2.64 23.16
CA ILE A 134 -6.31 2.48 22.85
C ILE A 134 -5.43 3.11 23.92
N ALA A 135 -5.72 4.34 24.34
CA ALA A 135 -4.96 5.04 25.35
C ALA A 135 -4.99 4.31 26.72
N ARG A 136 -6.14 3.70 27.06
CA ARG A 136 -6.27 2.86 28.26
C ARG A 136 -5.42 1.59 28.18
N GLN A 137 -5.38 0.94 27.03
CA GLN A 137 -4.59 -0.27 26.81
C GLN A 137 -3.10 0.02 26.82
N ILE A 138 -2.66 1.14 26.23
CA ILE A 138 -1.27 1.62 26.32
C ILE A 138 -0.92 1.97 27.77
N ALA A 139 -1.83 2.63 28.50
CA ALA A 139 -1.62 2.97 29.90
C ALA A 139 -1.47 1.74 30.82
N LYS A 140 -2.08 0.61 30.45
CA LYS A 140 -1.95 -0.69 31.12
C LYS A 140 -0.80 -1.55 30.59
N GLU A 141 0.00 -1.01 29.66
CA GLU A 141 1.13 -1.71 29.02
C GLU A 141 0.72 -2.98 28.25
N VAL A 142 -0.57 -3.07 27.85
CA VAL A 142 -1.07 -4.15 26.98
C VAL A 142 -0.69 -3.91 25.54
N LEU A 143 -0.67 -2.63 25.10
CA LEU A 143 -0.30 -2.22 23.73
C LEU A 143 0.98 -1.39 23.74
N ASN A 144 1.80 -1.60 22.71
CA ASN A 144 3.02 -0.82 22.52
C ASN A 144 2.67 0.51 21.83
N PRO A 145 3.10 1.67 22.35
CA PRO A 145 2.87 2.98 21.72
C PRO A 145 3.42 3.07 20.29
N ASP A 146 4.53 2.39 19.97
CA ASP A 146 5.20 2.42 18.66
C ASP A 146 4.28 1.99 17.51
N ASP A 147 3.32 1.10 17.79
CA ASP A 147 2.40 0.57 16.77
C ASP A 147 1.26 1.55 16.44
N PHE A 148 1.01 2.53 17.30
CA PHE A 148 -0.18 3.37 17.25
C PHE A 148 0.11 4.86 17.02
N VAL A 149 1.29 5.33 17.40
CA VAL A 149 1.69 6.76 17.29
C VAL A 149 2.51 6.98 16.02
N LYS A 150 2.23 8.09 15.31
CA LYS A 150 2.97 8.49 14.10
C LYS A 150 4.33 9.07 14.49
N GLY A 151 5.40 8.55 13.91
CA GLY A 151 6.78 9.04 14.10
C GLY A 151 7.62 8.16 15.02
N GLU A 152 8.92 8.48 15.12
CA GLU A 152 9.84 7.74 15.98
C GLU A 152 9.68 8.11 17.44
N ILE A 153 9.48 7.09 18.28
CA ILE A 153 9.36 7.28 19.73
C ILE A 153 10.73 7.12 20.38
N LYS A 154 11.33 8.24 20.80
CA LYS A 154 12.64 8.27 21.49
C LYS A 154 12.62 7.60 22.87
N SER A 155 11.47 7.57 23.55
CA SER A 155 11.29 6.96 24.88
C SER A 155 9.85 6.55 25.09
N LYS A 156 9.64 5.24 25.21
CA LYS A 156 8.31 4.63 25.45
C LYS A 156 7.66 5.13 26.75
N GLU A 157 8.45 5.30 27.81
CA GLU A 157 7.94 5.78 29.09
C GLU A 157 7.39 7.21 29.01
N LYS A 158 8.13 8.12 28.31
CA LYS A 158 7.69 9.50 28.13
C LYS A 158 6.41 9.55 27.30
N GLU A 159 6.34 8.74 26.25
CA GLU A 159 5.16 8.67 25.37
C GLU A 159 3.95 8.08 26.12
N THR A 160 4.13 7.02 26.88
CA THR A 160 3.07 6.47 27.75
C THR A 160 2.56 7.49 28.77
N LYS A 161 3.46 8.27 29.38
CA LYS A 161 3.08 9.37 30.30
C LYS A 161 2.30 10.47 29.56
N ARG A 162 2.68 10.82 28.33
CA ARG A 162 1.98 11.79 27.48
C ARG A 162 0.56 11.29 27.17
N ILE A 163 0.42 10.05 26.74
CA ILE A 163 -0.86 9.45 26.41
C ILE A 163 -1.78 9.36 27.66
N LYS A 164 -1.23 9.02 28.82
CA LYS A 164 -1.99 9.03 30.12
C LYS A 164 -2.54 10.42 30.44
N LYS A 165 -1.76 11.48 30.21
CA LYS A 165 -2.22 12.87 30.41
C LYS A 165 -3.33 13.23 29.43
N LEU A 166 -3.17 12.90 28.15
CA LEU A 166 -4.18 13.15 27.11
C LEU A 166 -5.47 12.37 27.37
N TYR A 167 -5.36 11.12 27.80
CA TYR A 167 -6.51 10.32 28.24
C TYR A 167 -7.32 11.03 29.32
N SER A 168 -6.64 11.51 30.39
CA SER A 168 -7.31 12.22 31.49
C SER A 168 -7.98 13.52 31.04
N LYS A 169 -7.35 14.27 30.11
CA LYS A 169 -7.94 15.47 29.51
C LYS A 169 -9.17 15.12 28.66
N LEU A 170 -9.09 14.10 27.82
CA LEU A 170 -10.16 13.69 26.90
C LEU A 170 -11.40 13.19 27.64
N VAL A 171 -11.23 12.44 28.74
CA VAL A 171 -12.35 11.97 29.59
C VAL A 171 -13.14 13.15 30.17
N ARG A 172 -12.46 14.19 30.61
CA ARG A 172 -13.08 15.38 31.24
C ARG A 172 -13.74 16.33 30.23
N THR A 173 -13.31 16.26 28.97
CA THR A 173 -13.73 17.21 27.94
C THR A 173 -15.08 16.80 27.31
N LYS A 174 -16.05 17.74 27.36
CA LYS A 174 -17.42 17.53 26.77
C LYS A 174 -17.58 18.27 25.44
N LYS A 175 -16.91 19.40 25.23
CA LYS A 175 -17.05 20.23 24.02
C LYS A 175 -16.34 19.57 22.83
N ILE A 176 -17.03 19.43 21.69
CA ILE A 176 -16.54 18.75 20.48
C ILE A 176 -15.26 19.42 19.96
N GLU A 177 -15.20 20.75 19.92
CA GLU A 177 -14.01 21.47 19.42
C GLU A 177 -12.77 21.21 20.29
N SER A 178 -12.94 21.22 21.61
CA SER A 178 -11.84 20.88 22.52
C SER A 178 -11.44 19.40 22.42
N GLN A 179 -12.39 18.51 22.15
CA GLN A 179 -12.11 17.08 21.90
C GLN A 179 -11.26 16.90 20.63
N LYS A 180 -11.60 17.60 19.54
CA LYS A 180 -10.80 17.57 18.29
C LYS A 180 -9.35 17.93 18.52
N ILE A 181 -9.08 19.00 19.27
CA ILE A 181 -7.71 19.44 19.58
C ILE A 181 -6.95 18.34 20.33
N ILE A 182 -7.57 17.76 21.37
CA ILE A 182 -6.95 16.68 22.14
C ILE A 182 -6.73 15.42 21.29
N LEU A 183 -7.68 15.06 20.41
CA LEU A 183 -7.55 13.92 19.52
C LEU A 183 -6.42 14.12 18.51
N LYS A 184 -6.19 15.35 18.00
CA LYS A 184 -5.01 15.68 17.18
C LYS A 184 -3.71 15.50 17.97
N GLU A 185 -3.68 15.91 19.25
CA GLU A 185 -2.49 15.79 20.11
C GLU A 185 -2.05 14.33 20.32
N PHE A 186 -2.94 13.32 20.24
CA PHE A 186 -2.54 11.90 20.33
C PHE A 186 -1.61 11.47 19.20
N ASN A 187 -1.72 12.10 18.04
CA ASN A 187 -0.93 11.79 16.84
C ASN A 187 -0.94 10.32 16.45
N PHE A 188 -2.09 9.67 16.57
CA PHE A 188 -2.24 8.27 16.19
C PHE A 188 -2.15 8.08 14.67
N THR A 189 -1.70 6.89 14.26
CA THR A 189 -1.53 6.50 12.85
C THR A 189 -2.86 6.54 12.09
N ILE A 190 -2.77 6.70 10.76
CA ILE A 190 -3.96 6.73 9.87
C ILE A 190 -4.75 5.42 9.91
N VAL A 191 -4.09 4.30 10.21
CA VAL A 191 -4.74 2.97 10.33
C VAL A 191 -5.87 3.00 11.34
N ILE A 192 -5.71 3.72 12.46
CA ILE A 192 -6.77 3.87 13.48
C ILE A 192 -7.95 4.67 12.90
N ILE A 193 -7.66 5.70 12.13
CA ILE A 193 -8.70 6.52 11.47
C ILE A 193 -9.51 5.66 10.48
N GLU A 194 -8.84 4.81 9.68
CA GLU A 194 -9.50 3.86 8.77
C GLU A 194 -10.37 2.85 9.52
N GLN A 195 -9.91 2.36 10.67
CA GLN A 195 -10.71 1.48 11.56
C GLN A 195 -11.97 2.21 12.06
N ILE A 196 -11.84 3.46 12.50
CA ILE A 196 -12.97 4.28 12.97
C ILE A 196 -13.98 4.49 11.84
N ILE A 197 -13.52 4.83 10.63
CA ILE A 197 -14.38 5.00 9.45
C ILE A 197 -15.15 3.71 9.14
N SER A 198 -14.47 2.57 9.22
CA SER A 198 -15.09 1.25 9.02
C SER A 198 -16.17 0.97 10.06
N GLN A 199 -15.90 1.31 11.31
CA GLN A 199 -16.87 1.19 12.41
C GLN A 199 -18.06 2.15 12.22
N VAL A 200 -17.82 3.41 11.85
CA VAL A 200 -18.89 4.40 11.53
C VAL A 200 -19.75 3.86 10.39
N LYS A 201 -19.16 3.35 9.30
CA LYS A 201 -19.91 2.75 8.18
C LYS A 201 -20.82 1.61 8.65
N ARG A 202 -20.33 0.76 9.56
CA ARG A 202 -21.11 -0.36 10.11
C ARG A 202 -22.31 0.16 10.92
N ILE A 203 -22.07 1.09 11.86
CA ILE A 203 -23.12 1.66 12.71
C ILE A 203 -24.20 2.35 11.87
N VAL A 204 -23.79 3.13 10.86
CA VAL A 204 -24.74 3.82 9.97
C VAL A 204 -25.58 2.82 9.17
N ARG A 205 -24.95 1.76 8.63
CA ARG A 205 -25.67 0.70 7.91
C ARG A 205 -26.72 0.02 8.79
N ASP A 206 -26.36 -0.25 10.05
CA ASP A 206 -27.29 -0.89 10.99
C ASP A 206 -28.42 0.06 11.41
N ALA A 207 -28.12 1.34 11.62
CA ALA A 207 -29.13 2.37 11.87
C ALA A 207 -30.10 2.53 10.68
N GLU A 208 -29.60 2.50 9.44
CA GLU A 208 -30.46 2.56 8.23
C GLU A 208 -31.35 1.31 8.09
N LYS A 209 -30.81 0.12 8.38
CA LYS A 209 -31.63 -1.11 8.38
C LYS A 209 -32.79 -0.99 9.38
N LYS A 210 -32.50 -0.53 10.61
CA LYS A 210 -33.53 -0.33 11.62
C LYS A 210 -34.56 0.75 11.24
N LYS A 211 -34.10 1.83 10.59
CA LYS A 211 -34.97 2.87 10.06
C LYS A 211 -35.91 2.33 8.98
N ARG A 212 -35.41 1.56 8.01
CA ARG A 212 -36.24 0.88 7.00
C ARG A 212 -37.23 -0.10 7.62
N SER A 213 -36.84 -0.82 8.68
CA SER A 213 -37.76 -1.70 9.43
C SER A 213 -38.86 -0.89 10.13
N LEU A 214 -38.53 0.28 10.71
CA LEU A 214 -39.48 1.17 11.33
C LEU A 214 -40.52 1.71 10.30
N ASP A 215 -40.06 2.09 9.10
CA ASP A 215 -40.89 2.64 8.01
C ASP A 215 -41.84 1.58 7.43
N LYS A 216 -41.50 0.29 7.53
CA LYS A 216 -42.35 -0.83 7.09
C LYS A 216 -43.52 -1.11 8.03
N ILE A 217 -43.45 -0.72 9.29
CA ILE A 217 -44.52 -0.94 10.26
C ILE A 217 -45.64 0.05 9.97
N LYS A 218 -46.62 -0.38 9.18
CA LYS A 218 -47.87 0.41 8.88
C LYS A 218 -49.02 -0.08 9.77
N GLY A 219 -49.91 0.84 10.15
CA GLY A 219 -51.11 0.56 10.97
C GLY A 219 -50.87 0.71 12.46
N GLY A 220 -51.96 0.71 13.27
CA GLY A 220 -51.95 0.85 14.74
C GLY A 220 -52.14 -0.47 15.45
N GLY A 221 -51.84 -0.48 16.75
CA GLY A 221 -52.04 -1.62 17.65
C GLY A 221 -50.94 -1.74 18.70
N LYS A 222 -51.29 -2.11 19.94
CA LYS A 222 -50.39 -2.14 21.10
C LYS A 222 -49.04 -2.86 20.81
N LYS A 223 -49.05 -3.99 20.08
CA LYS A 223 -47.85 -4.74 19.71
C LYS A 223 -46.95 -3.96 18.74
N LYS A 224 -47.52 -3.38 17.70
CA LYS A 224 -46.78 -2.57 16.70
C LYS A 224 -46.23 -1.28 17.31
N ASP A 225 -46.96 -0.66 18.23
CA ASP A 225 -46.47 0.53 18.92
C ASP A 225 -45.30 0.20 19.88
N ALA A 226 -45.34 -0.94 20.54
CA ALA A 226 -44.22 -1.42 21.35
C ALA A 226 -42.97 -1.67 20.47
N GLU A 227 -43.14 -2.30 19.30
CA GLU A 227 -42.05 -2.56 18.36
C GLU A 227 -41.47 -1.25 17.79
N ARG A 228 -42.30 -0.29 17.42
CA ARG A 228 -41.86 1.06 16.98
C ARG A 228 -41.06 1.76 18.09
N ARG A 229 -41.49 1.69 19.35
CA ARG A 229 -40.76 2.28 20.48
C ARG A 229 -39.40 1.64 20.66
N LYS A 230 -39.31 0.33 20.50
CA LYS A 230 -38.03 -0.43 20.57
C LYS A 230 -37.07 0.01 19.45
N LEU A 231 -37.51 0.01 18.20
CA LEU A 231 -36.70 0.44 17.05
C LEU A 231 -36.22 1.90 17.17
N LYS A 232 -37.12 2.81 17.61
CA LYS A 232 -36.74 4.21 17.87
C LYS A 232 -35.64 4.31 18.97
N LYS A 233 -35.73 3.51 20.03
CA LYS A 233 -34.67 3.47 21.07
C LYS A 233 -33.34 2.97 20.49
N GLU A 234 -33.37 1.90 19.70
CA GLU A 234 -32.16 1.37 19.06
C GLU A 234 -31.51 2.40 18.12
N ILE A 235 -32.32 3.09 17.28
CA ILE A 235 -31.79 4.17 16.40
C ILE A 235 -31.17 5.30 17.23
N ARG A 236 -31.79 5.67 18.37
CA ARG A 236 -31.20 6.68 19.25
C ARG A 236 -29.89 6.25 19.88
N VAL A 237 -29.72 4.96 20.19
CA VAL A 237 -28.42 4.42 20.67
C VAL A 237 -27.33 4.59 19.60
N PHE A 238 -27.63 4.27 18.35
CA PHE A 238 -26.67 4.49 17.24
C PHE A 238 -26.33 5.97 17.05
N ALA A 239 -27.31 6.86 17.15
CA ALA A 239 -27.08 8.30 17.08
C ALA A 239 -26.17 8.80 18.21
N ASN A 240 -26.40 8.31 19.42
CA ASN A 240 -25.56 8.65 20.58
C ASN A 240 -24.13 8.11 20.43
N GLN A 241 -23.94 6.88 19.91
CA GLN A 241 -22.61 6.32 19.60
C GLN A 241 -21.86 7.15 18.57
N LEU A 242 -22.58 7.63 17.54
CA LEU A 242 -21.98 8.51 16.53
C LEU A 242 -21.73 9.93 17.06
N GLY A 243 -22.40 10.36 18.13
CA GLY A 243 -22.34 11.72 18.65
C GLY A 243 -23.11 12.75 17.81
N PHE A 244 -24.05 12.29 16.95
CA PHE A 244 -24.85 13.12 16.06
C PHE A 244 -26.33 13.02 16.36
N LYS A 245 -27.09 14.05 16.00
CA LYS A 245 -28.54 13.96 15.94
C LYS A 245 -28.98 13.06 14.77
N ASN A 246 -30.13 12.41 14.89
CA ASN A 246 -30.62 11.48 13.86
C ASN A 246 -30.68 12.09 12.44
N GLU A 247 -30.96 13.38 12.33
CA GLU A 247 -31.04 14.11 11.06
C GLU A 247 -29.66 14.38 10.46
N GLU A 248 -28.66 14.54 11.31
CA GLU A 248 -27.26 14.83 10.92
C GLU A 248 -26.46 13.60 10.51
N ILE A 249 -26.91 12.39 10.87
CA ILE A 249 -26.17 11.15 10.60
C ILE A 249 -25.83 11.01 9.12
N LYS A 250 -26.81 11.17 8.23
CA LYS A 250 -26.62 11.02 6.79
C LYS A 250 -25.64 12.07 6.21
N PRO A 251 -25.87 13.40 6.40
CA PRO A 251 -24.98 14.41 5.83
C PRO A 251 -23.57 14.33 6.40
N ARG A 252 -23.40 14.10 7.69
CA ARG A 252 -22.09 13.96 8.33
C ARG A 252 -21.35 12.72 7.84
N THR A 253 -22.05 11.59 7.75
CA THR A 253 -21.43 10.36 7.22
C THR A 253 -21.02 10.52 5.76
N LYS A 254 -21.86 11.17 4.94
CA LYS A 254 -21.53 11.45 3.54
C LYS A 254 -20.26 12.27 3.44
N LEU A 255 -20.12 13.32 4.25
CA LEU A 255 -18.92 14.17 4.29
C LEU A 255 -17.66 13.36 4.67
N ILE A 256 -17.72 12.53 5.72
CA ILE A 256 -16.62 11.64 6.12
C ILE A 256 -16.21 10.73 4.95
N LEU A 257 -17.18 10.15 4.25
CA LEU A 257 -16.93 9.25 3.12
C LEU A 257 -16.33 9.98 1.91
N GLU A 258 -16.75 11.20 1.64
CA GLU A 258 -16.17 12.06 0.58
C GLU A 258 -14.72 12.40 0.90
N LYS A 259 -14.40 12.81 2.14
CA LYS A 259 -13.02 13.07 2.56
C LYS A 259 -12.18 11.79 2.54
N SER A 260 -12.73 10.65 2.94
CA SER A 260 -12.05 9.35 2.84
C SER A 260 -11.74 8.97 1.38
N ARG A 261 -12.64 9.27 0.44
CA ARG A 261 -12.39 9.04 -1.00
C ARG A 261 -11.28 9.94 -1.53
N LEU A 262 -11.27 11.23 -1.15
CA LEU A 262 -10.23 12.18 -1.55
C LEU A 262 -8.85 11.70 -1.06
N TYR A 263 -8.74 11.31 0.20
CA TYR A 263 -7.50 10.76 0.77
C TYR A 263 -7.05 9.49 0.02
N ASN A 264 -7.96 8.52 -0.18
CA ASN A 264 -7.64 7.29 -0.89
C ASN A 264 -7.23 7.54 -2.34
N HIS A 265 -7.86 8.49 -3.01
CA HIS A 265 -7.49 8.87 -4.38
C HIS A 265 -6.09 9.47 -4.44
N ALA A 266 -5.77 10.42 -3.57
CA ALA A 266 -4.43 11.00 -3.48
C ALA A 266 -3.36 9.93 -3.18
N LYS A 267 -3.65 9.03 -2.23
CA LYS A 267 -2.78 7.89 -1.90
C LYS A 267 -2.59 6.94 -3.09
N SER A 268 -3.67 6.58 -3.80
CA SER A 268 -3.60 5.69 -4.97
C SER A 268 -2.74 6.31 -6.08
N THR A 269 -2.87 7.61 -6.33
CA THR A 269 -2.06 8.30 -7.34
C THR A 269 -0.56 8.19 -7.05
N LEU A 270 -0.15 8.35 -5.77
CA LEU A 270 1.24 8.18 -5.36
C LEU A 270 1.69 6.72 -5.48
N VAL A 271 0.85 5.77 -5.05
CA VAL A 271 1.14 4.33 -5.16
C VAL A 271 1.29 3.90 -6.62
N GLU A 272 0.42 4.37 -7.53
CA GLU A 272 0.51 4.11 -8.96
C GLU A 272 1.81 4.66 -9.55
N ALA A 273 2.22 5.87 -9.14
CA ALA A 273 3.48 6.46 -9.55
C ALA A 273 4.69 5.66 -9.05
N ASN A 274 4.67 5.25 -7.78
CA ASN A 274 5.72 4.39 -7.20
C ASN A 274 5.75 3.00 -7.84
N LEU A 275 4.59 2.43 -8.22
CA LEU A 275 4.54 1.15 -8.93
C LEU A 275 5.24 1.26 -10.29
N ARG A 276 5.11 2.38 -10.99
CA ARG A 276 5.84 2.65 -12.24
C ARG A 276 7.35 2.67 -12.03
N LEU A 277 7.83 3.26 -10.93
CA LEU A 277 9.24 3.24 -10.57
C LEU A 277 9.72 1.80 -10.34
N VAL A 278 8.98 1.00 -9.56
CA VAL A 278 9.30 -0.41 -9.32
C VAL A 278 9.35 -1.19 -10.64
N VAL A 279 8.39 -0.99 -11.54
CA VAL A 279 8.37 -1.62 -12.85
C VAL A 279 9.55 -1.18 -13.71
N SER A 280 9.93 0.11 -13.69
CA SER A 280 11.11 0.63 -14.41
C SER A 280 12.41 0.00 -13.91
N ILE A 281 12.54 -0.19 -12.59
CA ILE A 281 13.68 -0.91 -12.00
C ILE A 281 13.63 -2.39 -12.38
N ALA A 282 12.49 -3.05 -12.20
CA ALA A 282 12.31 -4.47 -12.51
C ALA A 282 12.66 -4.79 -13.98
N LYS A 283 12.31 -3.88 -14.92
CA LYS A 283 12.64 -4.01 -16.34
C LYS A 283 14.15 -4.13 -16.60
N LYS A 284 15.01 -3.48 -15.79
CA LYS A 284 16.47 -3.60 -15.89
C LYS A 284 16.98 -4.98 -15.48
N TYR A 285 16.19 -5.72 -14.71
CA TYR A 285 16.53 -7.06 -14.21
C TYR A 285 15.82 -8.19 -14.94
N VAL A 286 14.94 -7.87 -15.89
CA VAL A 286 14.35 -8.85 -16.80
C VAL A 286 15.48 -9.50 -17.60
N ASN A 287 15.49 -10.82 -17.70
CA ASN A 287 16.55 -11.66 -18.33
C ASN A 287 17.86 -11.80 -17.52
N ARG A 288 17.89 -11.40 -16.23
CA ARG A 288 19.04 -11.58 -15.35
C ARG A 288 18.85 -12.71 -14.31
N GLY A 289 17.94 -13.66 -14.57
CA GLY A 289 17.67 -14.82 -13.70
C GLY A 289 16.81 -14.54 -12.47
N LEU A 290 16.32 -13.33 -12.30
CA LEU A 290 15.35 -13.00 -11.25
C LEU A 290 13.94 -12.95 -11.82
N SER A 291 13.04 -13.77 -11.25
CA SER A 291 11.62 -13.68 -11.59
C SER A 291 11.07 -12.33 -11.13
N ILE A 292 10.33 -11.64 -12.02
CA ILE A 292 9.67 -10.36 -11.73
C ILE A 292 8.74 -10.46 -10.49
N PHE A 293 8.22 -11.65 -10.20
CA PHE A 293 7.38 -11.91 -9.04
C PHE A 293 8.13 -11.88 -7.69
N PHE A 294 9.45 -11.94 -7.70
CA PHE A 294 10.27 -11.87 -6.48
C PHE A 294 10.55 -10.43 -6.01
N CYS A 295 10.45 -9.46 -6.92
CA CYS A 295 10.79 -8.06 -6.65
C CYS A 295 9.78 -7.30 -5.75
N PRO A 296 8.44 -7.55 -5.75
CA PRO A 296 7.49 -6.74 -4.99
C PRO A 296 7.54 -6.93 -3.46
N ASN A 297 8.09 -8.05 -2.97
CA ASN A 297 8.05 -8.34 -1.53
C ASN A 297 9.16 -7.65 -0.71
N GLN A 298 10.19 -7.10 -1.34
CA GLN A 298 11.25 -6.34 -0.65
C GLN A 298 10.96 -4.83 -0.51
N PHE A 299 9.96 -4.31 -1.22
CA PHE A 299 9.55 -2.90 -1.15
C PHE A 299 8.21 -2.77 -0.42
N ARG A 300 8.11 -3.29 0.81
CA ARG A 300 7.07 -2.84 1.75
C ARG A 300 7.47 -1.46 2.25
N ILE A 301 6.88 -0.43 1.63
CA ILE A 301 6.82 0.94 2.17
C ILE A 301 5.74 1.01 3.24
#